data_5833445df9d378d33e84d34334b64dc9
#
_entry.id   5833445df9d378d33e84d34334b64dc9
#
_cell.length_a   1.000
_cell.length_b   1.000
_cell.length_c   1.000
_cell.angle_alpha   90.00
_cell.angle_beta   90.00
_cell.angle_gamma   90.00
#
_symmetry.space_group_name_H-M   'P 1'
#
loop_
_entity.id
_entity.type
_entity.pdbx_description
1 polymer ?
#
loop_
_entity_poly.entity_id
_entity_poly.type
_entity_poly.pdbx_seq_one_letter_code
_entity_poly.pdbx_strand_id
1 'polypeptide(L)'
;TDQLFAAMARFARPGGSFATFTAAGFVRRGLQQAGFQVNRGKGFGQKREMLAGELPADAQPAAHPAPWYRRPAADNTADIALIGGGVASALTALALLRRGATVTLYCADEQAAEGASGNRQGAIYPLLNGSGDALESFFSAAFPFARRQYDALLQQGVAFDHQWCGVSQLAYDEKSGAKIANMLKTDWPQALAMAADRETLSERCGVDTGFGGITYPLGGWLCPAELTRGAIALAQRQGLVCHYRHDAQRLTQEENGWRIDFANGDNRRHATVILANGHRLAELAPTEALPLYSVRGQVSHIPTSPALGQLKQVLCYDGYLTPVNANNGHHCIGASYQRGDIATDYREQEQQENRERLLRCLPEQAWPQQVDVSAHQARCGVRSATRDHLPMVGALPDYQATLAQYQDLQRQNQRGETVADAPLYPGLFAIGGLGSRGLCSAPLAAEILAAQLFGEPLPGDARLLAALNPNRMWVRKLLKGRAV
;
A
#
# COMPACT_ATOMS: atom_id res chain seq x y z
N THR A 1 -25.70 17.35 -17.08
CA THR A 1 -24.89 17.13 -18.31
C THR A 1 -23.77 18.15 -18.39
N ASP A 2 -24.04 19.45 -18.15
CA ASP A 2 -23.03 20.53 -18.21
C ASP A 2 -21.93 20.35 -17.14
N GLN A 3 -22.31 19.90 -15.94
CA GLN A 3 -21.34 19.52 -14.88
C GLN A 3 -20.39 18.40 -15.34
N LEU A 4 -20.88 17.43 -16.11
CA LEU A 4 -20.04 16.37 -16.67
C LEU A 4 -19.01 16.94 -17.66
N PHE A 5 -19.45 17.81 -18.58
CA PHE A 5 -18.55 18.40 -19.57
C PHE A 5 -17.52 19.33 -18.92
N ALA A 6 -17.92 20.12 -17.93
CA ALA A 6 -17.01 20.92 -17.12
C ALA A 6 -15.97 20.04 -16.37
N ALA A 7 -16.41 18.89 -15.83
CA ALA A 7 -15.52 17.94 -15.20
C ALA A 7 -14.55 17.30 -16.20
N MET A 8 -15.04 16.94 -17.40
CA MET A 8 -14.18 16.42 -18.48
C MET A 8 -13.08 17.42 -18.83
N ALA A 9 -13.40 18.70 -19.06
CA ALA A 9 -12.43 19.74 -19.36
C ALA A 9 -11.44 19.95 -18.22
N ARG A 10 -11.92 19.95 -16.96
CA ARG A 10 -11.08 20.13 -15.77
C ARG A 10 -10.04 19.02 -15.60
N PHE A 11 -10.38 17.78 -15.94
CA PHE A 11 -9.50 16.63 -15.74
C PHE A 11 -8.76 16.20 -17.01
N ALA A 12 -9.12 16.73 -18.18
CA ALA A 12 -8.36 16.51 -19.39
C ALA A 12 -7.03 17.27 -19.35
N ARG A 13 -6.00 16.69 -19.94
CA ARG A 13 -4.75 17.42 -20.22
C ARG A 13 -4.98 18.37 -21.39
N PRO A 14 -4.25 19.50 -21.45
CA PRO A 14 -4.15 20.27 -22.68
C PRO A 14 -3.78 19.36 -23.87
N GLY A 15 -4.46 19.48 -24.99
CA GLY A 15 -4.33 18.57 -26.12
C GLY A 15 -5.05 17.21 -25.97
N GLY A 16 -5.71 16.95 -24.83
CA GLY A 16 -6.47 15.72 -24.60
C GLY A 16 -7.69 15.63 -25.52
N SER A 17 -7.88 14.48 -26.18
CA SER A 17 -8.97 14.26 -27.13
C SER A 17 -10.16 13.54 -26.51
N PHE A 18 -11.33 13.75 -27.08
CA PHE A 18 -12.54 12.98 -26.79
C PHE A 18 -13.23 12.53 -28.09
N ALA A 19 -14.03 11.48 -27.99
CA ALA A 19 -14.96 11.07 -29.03
C ALA A 19 -16.25 10.54 -28.39
N THR A 20 -17.39 10.80 -29.05
CA THR A 20 -18.68 10.28 -28.59
C THR A 20 -19.56 9.90 -29.79
N PHE A 21 -20.26 8.79 -29.64
CA PHE A 21 -21.15 8.25 -30.70
C PHE A 21 -22.36 9.15 -31.02
N THR A 22 -22.65 10.17 -30.22
CA THR A 22 -23.78 11.09 -30.43
C THR A 22 -23.34 12.37 -31.12
N ALA A 23 -24.16 12.87 -32.03
CA ALA A 23 -24.01 14.18 -32.65
C ALA A 23 -25.05 15.20 -32.17
N ALA A 24 -25.71 14.92 -31.03
CA ALA A 24 -26.76 15.77 -30.48
C ALA A 24 -26.27 17.20 -30.21
N GLY A 25 -27.07 18.19 -30.64
CA GLY A 25 -26.69 19.61 -30.57
C GLY A 25 -26.38 20.11 -29.16
N PHE A 26 -27.09 19.61 -28.14
CA PHE A 26 -26.84 20.01 -26.74
C PHE A 26 -25.50 19.46 -26.24
N VAL A 27 -25.10 18.24 -26.64
CA VAL A 27 -23.79 17.65 -26.28
C VAL A 27 -22.68 18.47 -26.94
N ARG A 28 -22.82 18.82 -28.23
CA ARG A 28 -21.85 19.67 -28.92
C ARG A 28 -21.67 21.02 -28.20
N ARG A 29 -22.78 21.73 -27.95
CA ARG A 29 -22.73 23.03 -27.26
C ARG A 29 -22.14 22.94 -25.85
N GLY A 30 -22.54 21.94 -25.07
CA GLY A 30 -22.02 21.75 -23.70
C GLY A 30 -20.53 21.47 -23.70
N LEU A 31 -20.00 20.66 -24.60
CA LEU A 31 -18.56 20.42 -24.73
C LEU A 31 -17.83 21.69 -25.20
N GLN A 32 -18.39 22.46 -26.12
CA GLN A 32 -17.81 23.74 -26.56
C GLN A 32 -17.78 24.76 -25.42
N GLN A 33 -18.86 24.86 -24.64
CA GLN A 33 -18.92 25.73 -23.45
C GLN A 33 -17.92 25.33 -22.36
N ALA A 34 -17.62 24.02 -22.28
CA ALA A 34 -16.60 23.50 -21.38
C ALA A 34 -15.15 23.73 -21.86
N GLY A 35 -14.96 24.28 -23.08
CA GLY A 35 -13.65 24.65 -23.60
C GLY A 35 -13.07 23.70 -24.64
N PHE A 36 -13.78 22.63 -25.04
CA PHE A 36 -13.31 21.73 -26.09
C PHE A 36 -13.52 22.32 -27.48
N GLN A 37 -12.57 22.11 -28.39
CA GLN A 37 -12.76 22.25 -29.81
C GLN A 37 -13.48 21.01 -30.32
N VAL A 38 -14.72 21.18 -30.83
CA VAL A 38 -15.61 20.06 -31.16
C VAL A 38 -15.88 20.00 -32.64
N ASN A 39 -15.59 18.88 -33.27
CA ASN A 39 -15.81 18.59 -34.67
C ASN A 39 -16.86 17.50 -34.86
N ARG A 40 -17.61 17.59 -35.95
CA ARG A 40 -18.44 16.48 -36.44
C ARG A 40 -17.61 15.59 -37.36
N GLY A 41 -17.70 14.30 -37.15
CA GLY A 41 -17.06 13.30 -37.98
C GLY A 41 -18.04 12.26 -38.46
N LYS A 42 -17.57 11.39 -39.36
CA LYS A 42 -18.35 10.23 -39.83
C LYS A 42 -18.60 9.30 -38.63
N GLY A 43 -19.87 8.92 -38.43
CA GLY A 43 -20.26 8.02 -37.34
C GLY A 43 -19.78 6.59 -37.58
N PHE A 44 -19.82 5.80 -36.52
CA PHE A 44 -19.45 4.38 -36.54
C PHE A 44 -20.71 3.50 -36.68
N GLY A 45 -20.62 2.41 -37.43
CA GLY A 45 -21.71 1.48 -37.67
C GLY A 45 -22.89 2.13 -38.38
N GLN A 46 -24.09 2.11 -37.80
CA GLN A 46 -25.32 2.67 -38.36
C GLN A 46 -25.50 4.17 -38.09
N LYS A 47 -24.58 4.82 -37.37
CA LYS A 47 -24.65 6.24 -37.06
C LYS A 47 -24.08 7.08 -38.21
N ARG A 48 -24.83 8.10 -38.65
CA ARG A 48 -24.38 9.01 -39.70
C ARG A 48 -23.24 9.92 -39.25
N GLU A 49 -23.32 10.43 -38.01
CA GLU A 49 -22.38 11.41 -37.46
C GLU A 49 -22.02 11.06 -36.03
N MET A 50 -20.84 11.47 -35.62
CA MET A 50 -20.32 11.47 -34.26
C MET A 50 -19.66 12.81 -33.94
N LEU A 51 -19.42 13.09 -32.65
CA LEU A 51 -18.60 14.21 -32.24
C LEU A 51 -17.24 13.70 -31.78
N ALA A 52 -16.19 14.39 -32.19
CA ALA A 52 -14.84 14.24 -31.70
C ALA A 52 -14.22 15.63 -31.53
N GLY A 53 -13.22 15.73 -30.72
CA GLY A 53 -12.53 16.99 -30.49
C GLY A 53 -11.42 16.86 -29.46
N GLU A 54 -10.86 18.01 -29.13
CA GLU A 54 -9.75 18.08 -28.18
C GLU A 54 -9.85 19.34 -27.31
N LEU A 55 -9.25 19.28 -26.15
CA LEU A 55 -8.99 20.46 -25.34
C LEU A 55 -7.78 21.17 -25.96
N PRO A 56 -7.84 22.51 -26.24
CA PRO A 56 -6.70 23.22 -26.83
C PRO A 56 -5.38 22.97 -26.08
N ALA A 57 -4.27 22.86 -26.81
CA ALA A 57 -2.96 22.60 -26.23
C ALA A 57 -2.47 23.76 -25.33
N ASP A 58 -2.98 24.96 -25.56
CA ASP A 58 -2.74 26.17 -24.76
C ASP A 58 -3.79 26.40 -23.64
N ALA A 59 -4.73 25.45 -23.49
CA ALA A 59 -5.71 25.52 -22.39
C ALA A 59 -4.97 25.57 -21.04
N GLN A 60 -5.35 26.56 -20.23
CA GLN A 60 -4.81 26.63 -18.85
C GLN A 60 -5.32 25.43 -18.06
N PRO A 61 -4.43 24.65 -17.44
CA PRO A 61 -4.86 23.59 -16.54
C PRO A 61 -5.75 24.16 -15.43
N ALA A 62 -6.87 23.53 -15.17
CA ALA A 62 -7.69 23.94 -14.04
C ALA A 62 -6.89 23.87 -12.75
N ALA A 63 -7.01 24.90 -11.89
CA ALA A 63 -6.38 24.89 -10.58
C ALA A 63 -6.79 23.63 -9.81
N HIS A 64 -5.82 22.95 -9.21
CA HIS A 64 -6.10 21.75 -8.42
C HIS A 64 -6.95 22.17 -7.21
N PRO A 65 -8.10 21.50 -6.92
CA PRO A 65 -8.99 21.90 -5.82
C PRO A 65 -8.33 21.80 -4.44
N ALA A 66 -7.23 21.07 -4.34
CA ALA A 66 -6.39 20.94 -3.15
C ALA A 66 -4.91 20.95 -3.56
N PRO A 67 -4.33 22.15 -3.87
CA PRO A 67 -2.97 22.26 -4.43
C PRO A 67 -1.91 21.63 -3.54
N TRP A 68 -2.14 21.62 -2.24
CA TRP A 68 -1.29 20.94 -1.25
C TRP A 68 -1.23 19.41 -1.39
N TYR A 69 -2.12 18.80 -2.17
CA TYR A 69 -2.14 17.35 -2.47
C TYR A 69 -1.86 17.04 -3.95
N ARG A 70 -1.37 18.01 -4.71
CA ARG A 70 -0.98 17.79 -6.10
C ARG A 70 0.05 16.66 -6.20
N ARG A 71 -0.10 15.83 -7.23
CA ARG A 71 0.77 14.69 -7.52
C ARG A 71 1.43 14.86 -8.88
N PRO A 72 2.59 15.53 -8.95
CA PRO A 72 3.31 15.68 -10.21
C PRO A 72 3.84 14.32 -10.69
N ALA A 73 3.98 14.19 -12.00
CA ALA A 73 4.75 13.11 -12.61
C ALA A 73 6.26 13.29 -12.34
N ALA A 74 7.03 12.25 -12.61
CA ALA A 74 8.49 12.38 -12.64
C ALA A 74 8.94 13.03 -13.95
N ASP A 75 9.95 13.87 -13.87
CA ASP A 75 10.53 14.50 -15.06
C ASP A 75 11.34 13.50 -15.89
N ASN A 76 11.89 12.47 -15.24
CA ASN A 76 12.67 11.43 -15.89
C ASN A 76 12.34 10.04 -15.31
N THR A 77 11.85 9.15 -16.16
CA THR A 77 11.56 7.73 -15.84
C THR A 77 12.58 6.76 -16.47
N ALA A 78 13.54 7.27 -17.23
CA ALA A 78 14.59 6.46 -17.84
C ALA A 78 15.82 6.26 -16.93
N ASP A 79 15.81 6.86 -15.73
CA ASP A 79 16.89 6.74 -14.74
C ASP A 79 16.32 6.83 -13.31
N ILE A 80 15.89 5.69 -12.78
CA ILE A 80 15.26 5.60 -11.45
C ILE A 80 16.13 4.75 -10.52
N ALA A 81 16.52 5.33 -9.38
CA ALA A 81 16.99 4.56 -8.23
C ALA A 81 15.83 4.15 -7.33
N LEU A 82 15.77 2.90 -6.95
CA LEU A 82 14.81 2.35 -6.00
C LEU A 82 15.55 1.84 -4.76
N ILE A 83 15.36 2.51 -3.63
CA ILE A 83 16.07 2.21 -2.37
C ILE A 83 15.21 1.27 -1.51
N GLY A 84 15.73 0.07 -1.26
CA GLY A 84 15.10 -0.95 -0.43
C GLY A 84 15.00 -2.31 -1.12
N GLY A 85 14.95 -3.39 -0.33
CA GLY A 85 14.88 -4.78 -0.80
C GLY A 85 13.61 -5.52 -0.35
N GLY A 86 12.56 -4.80 0.06
CA GLY A 86 11.31 -5.39 0.55
C GLY A 86 10.24 -5.60 -0.54
N VAL A 87 9.07 -6.09 -0.11
CA VAL A 87 7.92 -6.34 -1.00
C VAL A 87 7.46 -5.07 -1.74
N ALA A 88 7.52 -3.90 -1.07
CA ALA A 88 7.19 -2.62 -1.70
C ALA A 88 8.11 -2.33 -2.89
N SER A 89 9.42 -2.52 -2.71
CA SER A 89 10.42 -2.33 -3.78
C SER A 89 10.20 -3.30 -4.93
N ALA A 90 10.00 -4.59 -4.62
CA ALA A 90 9.80 -5.62 -5.64
C ALA A 90 8.58 -5.32 -6.54
N LEU A 91 7.45 -4.97 -5.94
CA LEU A 91 6.23 -4.66 -6.67
C LEU A 91 6.29 -3.32 -7.40
N THR A 92 6.97 -2.32 -6.82
CA THR A 92 7.21 -1.03 -7.47
C THR A 92 8.12 -1.21 -8.70
N ALA A 93 9.19 -1.99 -8.58
CA ALA A 93 10.07 -2.30 -9.73
C ALA A 93 9.28 -2.93 -10.89
N LEU A 94 8.46 -3.94 -10.63
CA LEU A 94 7.63 -4.57 -11.66
C LEU A 94 6.63 -3.60 -12.28
N ALA A 95 6.00 -2.73 -11.47
CA ALA A 95 5.04 -1.74 -11.96
C ALA A 95 5.70 -0.69 -12.88
N LEU A 96 6.93 -0.28 -12.56
CA LEU A 96 7.72 0.66 -13.35
C LEU A 96 8.26 0.02 -14.65
N LEU A 97 8.82 -1.20 -14.56
CA LEU A 97 9.36 -1.91 -15.72
C LEU A 97 8.29 -2.20 -16.77
N ARG A 98 7.06 -2.55 -16.36
CA ARG A 98 5.93 -2.71 -17.29
C ARG A 98 5.60 -1.44 -18.09
N ARG A 99 6.01 -0.27 -17.58
CA ARG A 99 5.83 1.05 -18.21
C ARG A 99 7.07 1.51 -19.00
N GLY A 100 8.10 0.67 -19.09
CA GLY A 100 9.32 0.97 -19.81
C GLY A 100 10.33 1.83 -19.05
N ALA A 101 10.22 1.92 -17.72
CA ALA A 101 11.22 2.60 -16.91
C ALA A 101 12.55 1.83 -16.90
N THR A 102 13.66 2.55 -16.74
CA THR A 102 14.95 1.97 -16.36
C THR A 102 15.13 2.10 -14.86
N VAL A 103 15.29 0.98 -14.17
CA VAL A 103 15.30 0.94 -12.70
C VAL A 103 16.54 0.24 -12.19
N THR A 104 17.22 0.88 -11.22
CA THR A 104 18.31 0.29 -10.44
C THR A 104 17.88 0.20 -8.97
N LEU A 105 17.90 -1.00 -8.41
CA LEU A 105 17.55 -1.25 -7.01
C LEU A 105 18.82 -1.31 -6.15
N TYR A 106 18.79 -0.61 -5.02
CA TYR A 106 19.82 -0.63 -3.99
C TYR A 106 19.25 -1.19 -2.70
N CYS A 107 19.79 -2.31 -2.25
CA CYS A 107 19.41 -2.99 -1.02
C CYS A 107 20.56 -2.94 -0.01
N ALA A 108 20.27 -2.55 1.22
CA ALA A 108 21.26 -2.50 2.30
C ALA A 108 21.79 -3.88 2.66
N ASP A 109 20.95 -4.90 2.56
CA ASP A 109 21.22 -6.26 2.98
C ASP A 109 21.97 -7.06 1.92
N GLU A 110 22.40 -8.27 2.28
CA GLU A 110 23.09 -9.22 1.36
C GLU A 110 22.14 -9.79 0.29
N GLN A 111 20.86 -9.83 0.61
CA GLN A 111 19.80 -10.29 -0.29
C GLN A 111 18.49 -9.54 0.00
N ALA A 112 17.53 -9.71 -0.89
CA ALA A 112 16.20 -9.14 -0.69
C ALA A 112 15.43 -9.85 0.43
N ALA A 113 14.45 -9.14 1.00
CA ALA A 113 13.52 -9.63 2.03
C ALA A 113 14.16 -9.94 3.40
N GLU A 114 15.25 -9.28 3.76
CA GLU A 114 15.84 -9.42 5.10
C GLU A 114 15.12 -8.57 6.17
N GLY A 115 14.39 -7.54 5.79
CA GLY A 115 13.59 -6.71 6.70
C GLY A 115 12.22 -7.32 7.05
N ALA A 116 11.19 -6.48 7.18
CA ALA A 116 9.82 -6.87 7.50
C ALA A 116 9.19 -7.86 6.50
N SER A 117 9.71 -7.92 5.28
CA SER A 117 9.26 -8.86 4.23
C SER A 117 9.84 -10.27 4.38
N GLY A 118 10.66 -10.53 5.38
CA GLY A 118 11.35 -11.82 5.55
C GLY A 118 10.55 -12.90 6.27
N ASN A 119 9.27 -12.70 6.56
CA ASN A 119 8.44 -13.66 7.27
C ASN A 119 8.20 -14.94 6.44
N ARG A 120 7.94 -16.08 7.12
CA ARG A 120 7.65 -17.37 6.46
C ARG A 120 6.19 -17.48 6.03
N GLN A 121 5.26 -16.95 6.82
CA GLN A 121 3.83 -16.91 6.48
C GLN A 121 3.26 -15.57 6.94
N GLY A 122 2.76 -14.78 5.99
CA GLY A 122 2.08 -13.52 6.23
C GLY A 122 0.61 -13.64 5.83
N ALA A 123 -0.29 -13.24 6.71
CA ALA A 123 -1.72 -13.22 6.41
C ALA A 123 -2.06 -12.08 5.45
N ILE A 124 -2.98 -12.36 4.51
CA ILE A 124 -3.50 -11.36 3.58
C ILE A 124 -5.00 -11.20 3.79
N TYR A 125 -5.40 -10.05 4.29
CA TYR A 125 -6.77 -9.64 4.51
C TYR A 125 -6.87 -8.12 4.69
N PRO A 126 -8.04 -7.50 4.48
CA PRO A 126 -8.18 -6.04 4.52
C PRO A 126 -8.20 -5.50 5.96
N LEU A 127 -7.99 -4.20 6.09
CA LEU A 127 -8.27 -3.46 7.31
C LEU A 127 -9.57 -2.68 7.11
N LEU A 128 -10.66 -3.18 7.70
CA LEU A 128 -11.99 -2.58 7.66
C LEU A 128 -12.33 -1.98 9.03
N ASN A 129 -13.16 -0.95 9.06
CA ASN A 129 -13.57 -0.27 10.29
C ASN A 129 -15.06 0.10 10.34
N GLY A 130 -15.79 -0.05 9.23
CA GLY A 130 -17.21 0.29 9.11
C GLY A 130 -17.50 1.80 9.10
N SER A 131 -16.48 2.64 8.85
CA SER A 131 -16.60 4.10 8.87
C SER A 131 -16.80 4.73 7.49
N GLY A 132 -16.64 3.96 6.40
CA GLY A 132 -16.68 4.46 5.02
C GLY A 132 -15.62 5.55 4.77
N ASP A 133 -14.52 5.52 5.50
CA ASP A 133 -13.43 6.49 5.39
C ASP A 133 -12.39 6.10 4.32
N ALA A 134 -11.34 6.90 4.19
CA ALA A 134 -10.29 6.62 3.22
C ALA A 134 -9.51 5.33 3.52
N LEU A 135 -9.41 4.94 4.80
CA LEU A 135 -8.77 3.68 5.19
C LEU A 135 -9.54 2.49 4.62
N GLU A 136 -10.84 2.46 4.86
CA GLU A 136 -11.72 1.40 4.39
C GLU A 136 -11.80 1.37 2.86
N SER A 137 -11.91 2.56 2.22
CA SER A 137 -11.90 2.68 0.76
C SER A 137 -10.59 2.14 0.15
N PHE A 138 -9.44 2.42 0.79
CA PHE A 138 -8.16 1.91 0.33
C PHE A 138 -8.08 0.39 0.45
N PHE A 139 -8.35 -0.17 1.64
CA PHE A 139 -8.15 -1.60 1.88
C PHE A 139 -9.19 -2.49 1.20
N SER A 140 -10.44 -2.01 1.01
CA SER A 140 -11.45 -2.74 0.24
C SER A 140 -11.09 -2.86 -1.24
N ALA A 141 -10.38 -1.88 -1.81
CA ALA A 141 -9.85 -1.94 -3.17
C ALA A 141 -8.51 -2.70 -3.24
N ALA A 142 -7.60 -2.45 -2.29
CA ALA A 142 -6.26 -3.04 -2.26
C ALA A 142 -6.29 -4.56 -2.07
N PHE A 143 -7.19 -5.08 -1.27
CA PHE A 143 -7.27 -6.50 -0.96
C PHE A 143 -7.55 -7.38 -2.20
N PRO A 144 -8.65 -7.19 -2.96
CA PRO A 144 -8.87 -7.97 -4.17
C PRO A 144 -7.84 -7.67 -5.26
N PHE A 145 -7.29 -6.45 -5.31
CA PHE A 145 -6.21 -6.11 -6.23
C PHE A 145 -4.94 -6.90 -5.91
N ALA A 146 -4.54 -6.96 -4.63
CA ALA A 146 -3.38 -7.72 -4.19
C ALA A 146 -3.50 -9.20 -4.53
N ARG A 147 -4.66 -9.81 -4.26
CA ARG A 147 -4.91 -11.20 -4.61
C ARG A 147 -4.72 -11.45 -6.11
N ARG A 148 -5.30 -10.63 -6.97
CA ARG A 148 -5.12 -10.75 -8.44
C ARG A 148 -3.66 -10.57 -8.87
N GLN A 149 -2.93 -9.64 -8.24
CA GLN A 149 -1.51 -9.44 -8.56
C GLN A 149 -0.66 -10.66 -8.18
N TYR A 150 -0.93 -11.27 -7.04
CA TYR A 150 -0.22 -12.48 -6.62
C TYR A 150 -0.55 -13.69 -7.50
N ASP A 151 -1.80 -13.87 -7.87
CA ASP A 151 -2.20 -14.90 -8.84
C ASP A 151 -1.51 -14.68 -10.20
N ALA A 152 -1.40 -13.44 -10.66
CA ALA A 152 -0.68 -13.10 -11.89
C ALA A 152 0.84 -13.37 -11.80
N LEU A 153 1.45 -13.14 -10.64
CA LEU A 153 2.88 -13.48 -10.42
C LEU A 153 3.11 -14.99 -10.44
N LEU A 154 2.22 -15.77 -9.83
CA LEU A 154 2.25 -17.25 -9.92
C LEU A 154 2.16 -17.71 -11.38
N GLN A 155 1.27 -17.15 -12.18
CA GLN A 155 1.13 -17.44 -13.61
C GLN A 155 2.39 -17.05 -14.42
N GLN A 156 3.15 -16.06 -13.97
CA GLN A 156 4.43 -15.66 -14.57
C GLN A 156 5.62 -16.48 -14.05
N GLY A 157 5.37 -17.53 -13.27
CA GLY A 157 6.39 -18.44 -12.76
C GLY A 157 7.14 -17.94 -11.53
N VAL A 158 6.59 -16.96 -10.79
CA VAL A 158 7.10 -16.60 -9.47
C VAL A 158 6.60 -17.62 -8.46
N ALA A 159 7.49 -18.45 -7.96
CA ALA A 159 7.17 -19.47 -6.96
C ALA A 159 7.27 -18.87 -5.54
N PHE A 160 6.26 -19.11 -4.74
CA PHE A 160 6.24 -18.83 -3.29
C PHE A 160 5.22 -19.72 -2.60
N ASP A 161 5.53 -20.13 -1.39
CA ASP A 161 4.59 -20.89 -0.57
C ASP A 161 3.38 -20.01 -0.24
N HIS A 162 2.18 -20.56 -0.45
CA HIS A 162 0.93 -19.87 -0.18
C HIS A 162 -0.24 -20.84 -0.02
N GLN A 163 -1.29 -20.36 0.62
CA GLN A 163 -2.58 -21.04 0.63
C GLN A 163 -3.70 -20.00 0.66
N TRP A 164 -4.53 -20.00 -0.35
CA TRP A 164 -5.71 -19.16 -0.44
C TRP A 164 -6.88 -19.80 0.30
N CYS A 165 -6.70 -19.97 1.58
CA CYS A 165 -7.60 -20.73 2.47
C CYS A 165 -8.66 -19.88 3.15
N GLY A 166 -8.64 -18.57 2.94
CA GLY A 166 -9.45 -17.62 3.70
C GLY A 166 -8.79 -17.18 5.00
N VAL A 167 -9.33 -16.12 5.58
CA VAL A 167 -8.94 -15.58 6.90
C VAL A 167 -10.18 -15.40 7.73
N SER A 168 -10.20 -15.88 8.97
CA SER A 168 -11.28 -15.69 9.93
C SER A 168 -10.81 -14.86 11.11
N GLN A 169 -11.53 -13.79 11.42
CA GLN A 169 -11.27 -12.92 12.55
C GLN A 169 -12.34 -13.07 13.61
N LEU A 170 -11.94 -13.40 14.84
CA LEU A 170 -12.83 -13.77 15.93
C LEU A 170 -13.33 -12.56 16.72
N ALA A 171 -14.59 -12.63 17.14
CA ALA A 171 -15.19 -11.76 18.15
C ALA A 171 -14.92 -12.32 19.57
N TYR A 172 -13.65 -12.43 19.95
CA TYR A 172 -13.19 -13.14 21.15
C TYR A 172 -13.45 -12.38 22.46
N ASP A 173 -13.82 -11.10 22.37
CA ASP A 173 -14.23 -10.27 23.50
C ASP A 173 -15.26 -9.22 23.04
N GLU A 174 -15.83 -8.47 24.00
CA GLU A 174 -16.82 -7.43 23.71
C GLU A 174 -16.29 -6.37 22.73
N LYS A 175 -15.02 -5.96 22.89
CA LYS A 175 -14.38 -4.94 22.05
C LYS A 175 -14.20 -5.43 20.61
N SER A 176 -13.70 -6.61 20.42
CA SER A 176 -13.54 -7.23 19.09
C SER A 176 -14.88 -7.49 18.43
N GLY A 177 -15.89 -7.92 19.21
CA GLY A 177 -17.26 -8.09 18.74
C GLY A 177 -17.87 -6.77 18.24
N ALA A 178 -17.77 -5.70 19.02
CA ALA A 178 -18.25 -4.37 18.63
C ALA A 178 -17.54 -3.86 17.35
N LYS A 179 -16.23 -4.09 17.24
CA LYS A 179 -15.43 -3.71 16.06
C LYS A 179 -15.92 -4.47 14.82
N ILE A 180 -16.11 -5.79 14.93
CA ILE A 180 -16.59 -6.63 13.83
C ILE A 180 -18.02 -6.24 13.44
N ALA A 181 -18.90 -5.98 14.40
CA ALA A 181 -20.25 -5.48 14.14
C ALA A 181 -20.24 -4.15 13.35
N ASN A 182 -19.29 -3.24 13.64
CA ASN A 182 -19.12 -2.01 12.86
C ASN A 182 -18.65 -2.29 11.44
N MET A 183 -17.69 -3.19 11.24
CA MET A 183 -17.22 -3.59 9.90
C MET A 183 -18.35 -4.16 9.04
N LEU A 184 -19.26 -4.91 9.66
CA LEU A 184 -20.39 -5.56 8.99
C LEU A 184 -21.61 -4.65 8.75
N LYS A 185 -21.57 -3.37 9.15
CA LYS A 185 -22.59 -2.38 8.76
C LYS A 185 -22.57 -2.07 7.26
N THR A 186 -21.42 -2.22 6.63
CA THR A 186 -21.29 -2.12 5.18
C THR A 186 -21.68 -3.47 4.56
N ASP A 187 -22.54 -3.43 3.55
CA ASP A 187 -22.90 -4.61 2.76
C ASP A 187 -21.76 -4.98 1.81
N TRP A 188 -20.81 -5.75 2.32
CA TRP A 188 -19.65 -6.18 1.55
C TRP A 188 -20.03 -7.27 0.55
N PRO A 189 -19.41 -7.28 -0.66
CA PRO A 189 -19.46 -8.47 -1.49
C PRO A 189 -18.99 -9.70 -0.70
N GLN A 190 -19.72 -10.78 -0.75
CA GLN A 190 -19.43 -12.01 0.02
C GLN A 190 -18.02 -12.56 -0.20
N ALA A 191 -17.47 -12.37 -1.40
CA ALA A 191 -16.08 -12.73 -1.71
C ALA A 191 -15.07 -11.90 -0.92
N LEU A 192 -15.42 -10.66 -0.53
CA LEU A 192 -14.52 -9.77 0.21
C LEU A 192 -14.61 -10.01 1.72
N ALA A 193 -15.81 -9.94 2.29
CA ALA A 193 -16.02 -10.11 3.73
C ALA A 193 -17.47 -10.56 4.01
N MET A 194 -17.65 -11.45 4.98
CA MET A 194 -18.97 -11.92 5.41
C MET A 194 -18.98 -12.28 6.89
N ALA A 195 -20.11 -12.05 7.53
CA ALA A 195 -20.36 -12.51 8.89
C ALA A 195 -20.39 -14.04 8.94
N ALA A 196 -19.95 -14.63 10.03
CA ALA A 196 -20.11 -16.04 10.32
C ALA A 196 -20.30 -16.24 11.83
N ASP A 197 -21.25 -17.08 12.20
CA ASP A 197 -21.44 -17.53 13.58
C ASP A 197 -20.34 -18.52 14.00
N ARG A 198 -20.35 -18.94 15.26
CA ARG A 198 -19.36 -19.88 15.81
C ARG A 198 -19.32 -21.20 15.04
N GLU A 199 -20.48 -21.75 14.71
CA GLU A 199 -20.57 -23.05 14.04
C GLU A 199 -19.96 -22.97 12.64
N THR A 200 -20.36 -21.97 11.85
CA THR A 200 -19.83 -21.71 10.52
C THR A 200 -18.32 -21.45 10.53
N LEU A 201 -17.82 -20.64 11.49
CA LEU A 201 -16.37 -20.38 11.58
C LEU A 201 -15.60 -21.63 12.01
N SER A 202 -16.11 -22.41 12.96
CA SER A 202 -15.47 -23.65 13.42
C SER A 202 -15.36 -24.67 12.29
N GLU A 203 -16.42 -24.82 11.50
CA GLU A 203 -16.42 -25.69 10.31
C GLU A 203 -15.36 -25.22 9.29
N ARG A 204 -15.36 -23.93 8.96
CA ARG A 204 -14.39 -23.33 8.00
C ARG A 204 -12.95 -23.43 8.49
N CYS A 205 -12.73 -23.16 9.77
CA CYS A 205 -11.39 -23.20 10.37
C CYS A 205 -10.93 -24.63 10.66
N GLY A 206 -11.83 -25.62 10.72
CA GLY A 206 -11.50 -27.01 11.05
C GLY A 206 -11.16 -27.26 12.52
N VAL A 207 -11.32 -26.25 13.38
CA VAL A 207 -11.13 -26.29 14.83
C VAL A 207 -12.24 -25.49 15.51
N ASP A 208 -12.58 -25.83 16.75
CA ASP A 208 -13.54 -25.02 17.50
C ASP A 208 -12.98 -23.63 17.77
N THR A 209 -13.60 -22.62 17.18
CA THR A 209 -13.18 -21.21 17.31
C THR A 209 -13.72 -20.55 18.58
N GLY A 210 -14.64 -21.16 19.29
CA GLY A 210 -15.29 -20.62 20.49
C GLY A 210 -16.22 -19.42 20.23
N PHE A 211 -16.00 -18.70 19.13
CA PHE A 211 -16.68 -17.45 18.79
C PHE A 211 -17.06 -17.41 17.31
N GLY A 212 -18.07 -16.60 16.99
CA GLY A 212 -18.31 -16.12 15.65
C GLY A 212 -17.39 -14.92 15.29
N GLY A 213 -17.63 -14.32 14.15
CA GLY A 213 -16.85 -13.17 13.70
C GLY A 213 -17.06 -12.80 12.24
N ILE A 214 -15.99 -12.45 11.57
CA ILE A 214 -15.95 -12.10 10.15
C ILE A 214 -14.94 -12.97 9.42
N THR A 215 -15.29 -13.42 8.21
CA THR A 215 -14.38 -14.17 7.34
C THR A 215 -14.12 -13.42 6.05
N TYR A 216 -12.90 -13.54 5.51
CA TYR A 216 -12.39 -12.94 4.28
C TYR A 216 -12.04 -14.06 3.28
N PRO A 217 -12.99 -14.49 2.42
CA PRO A 217 -12.79 -15.67 1.57
C PRO A 217 -11.64 -15.57 0.58
N LEU A 218 -11.37 -14.36 0.05
CA LEU A 218 -10.23 -14.13 -0.85
C LEU A 218 -8.87 -14.15 -0.15
N GLY A 219 -8.85 -14.17 1.18
CA GLY A 219 -7.64 -14.14 1.98
C GLY A 219 -6.92 -15.47 2.06
N GLY A 220 -5.92 -15.50 2.90
CA GLY A 220 -5.08 -16.65 3.17
C GLY A 220 -3.73 -16.22 3.72
N TRP A 221 -2.72 -17.00 3.44
CA TRP A 221 -1.34 -16.67 3.76
C TRP A 221 -0.41 -16.92 2.56
N LEU A 222 0.70 -16.24 2.55
CA LEU A 222 1.80 -16.47 1.62
C LEU A 222 3.15 -16.25 2.33
N CYS A 223 4.24 -16.78 1.75
CA CYS A 223 5.60 -16.52 2.20
C CYS A 223 6.10 -15.20 1.59
N PRO A 224 6.15 -14.08 2.37
CA PRO A 224 6.57 -12.79 1.83
C PRO A 224 8.02 -12.77 1.36
N ALA A 225 8.89 -13.58 2.00
CA ALA A 225 10.30 -13.66 1.63
C ALA A 225 10.47 -14.23 0.23
N GLU A 226 9.81 -15.35 -0.07
CA GLU A 226 9.87 -16.00 -1.37
C GLU A 226 9.19 -15.17 -2.46
N LEU A 227 8.00 -14.61 -2.16
CA LEU A 227 7.33 -13.68 -3.05
C LEU A 227 8.25 -12.51 -3.44
N THR A 228 8.88 -11.86 -2.46
CA THR A 228 9.73 -10.70 -2.71
C THR A 228 10.94 -11.06 -3.55
N ARG A 229 11.65 -12.13 -3.22
CA ARG A 229 12.80 -12.60 -3.98
C ARG A 229 12.43 -13.04 -5.39
N GLY A 230 11.34 -13.78 -5.53
CA GLY A 230 10.84 -14.22 -6.83
C GLY A 230 10.36 -13.07 -7.71
N ALA A 231 9.71 -12.07 -7.15
CA ALA A 231 9.29 -10.85 -7.86
C ALA A 231 10.50 -10.01 -8.31
N ILE A 232 11.56 -9.89 -7.49
CA ILE A 232 12.81 -9.24 -7.89
C ILE A 232 13.51 -10.03 -8.99
N ALA A 233 13.56 -11.36 -8.89
CA ALA A 233 14.13 -12.19 -9.94
C ALA A 233 13.37 -12.08 -11.27
N LEU A 234 12.04 -11.96 -11.22
CA LEU A 234 11.23 -11.63 -12.40
C LEU A 234 11.57 -10.25 -12.95
N ALA A 235 11.67 -9.25 -12.09
CA ALA A 235 12.04 -7.89 -12.48
C ALA A 235 13.45 -7.84 -13.11
N GLN A 236 14.42 -8.60 -12.60
CA GLN A 236 15.76 -8.70 -13.18
C GLN A 236 15.72 -9.28 -14.62
N ARG A 237 14.88 -10.27 -14.88
CA ARG A 237 14.66 -10.76 -16.24
C ARG A 237 14.02 -9.70 -17.16
N GLN A 238 13.37 -8.69 -16.60
CA GLN A 238 12.77 -7.57 -17.31
C GLN A 238 13.67 -6.31 -17.35
N GLY A 239 14.93 -6.43 -16.88
CA GLY A 239 15.92 -5.36 -16.95
C GLY A 239 16.22 -4.62 -15.65
N LEU A 240 15.69 -5.07 -14.49
CA LEU A 240 16.08 -4.51 -13.20
C LEU A 240 17.56 -4.81 -12.91
N VAL A 241 18.33 -3.77 -12.58
CA VAL A 241 19.68 -3.91 -12.04
C VAL A 241 19.60 -3.86 -10.52
N CYS A 242 20.26 -4.81 -9.84
CA CYS A 242 20.25 -4.87 -8.37
C CYS A 242 21.65 -4.74 -7.80
N HIS A 243 21.80 -3.89 -6.79
CA HIS A 243 23.00 -3.75 -5.98
C HIS A 243 22.65 -4.07 -4.51
N TYR A 244 23.23 -5.14 -4.01
CA TYR A 244 23.13 -5.54 -2.60
C TYR A 244 24.31 -4.97 -1.79
N ARG A 245 24.18 -4.90 -0.46
CA ARG A 245 25.14 -4.27 0.44
C ARG A 245 25.37 -2.77 0.10
N HIS A 246 24.33 -2.13 -0.40
CA HIS A 246 24.30 -0.71 -0.72
C HIS A 246 23.31 0.01 0.20
N ASP A 247 23.75 0.26 1.42
CA ASP A 247 22.97 0.93 2.44
C ASP A 247 23.05 2.45 2.25
N ALA A 248 21.98 3.07 1.79
CA ALA A 248 21.89 4.50 1.55
C ALA A 248 21.95 5.28 2.86
N GLN A 249 22.97 6.12 3.01
CA GLN A 249 23.22 6.93 4.20
C GLN A 249 22.87 8.40 4.02
N ARG A 250 23.02 8.91 2.81
CA ARG A 250 22.79 10.32 2.49
C ARG A 250 22.21 10.49 1.09
N LEU A 251 21.28 11.42 0.99
CA LEU A 251 20.76 11.93 -0.28
C LEU A 251 21.16 13.40 -0.40
N THR A 252 21.82 13.75 -1.49
CA THR A 252 22.17 15.13 -1.79
C THR A 252 21.53 15.53 -3.10
N GLN A 253 20.69 16.56 -3.07
CA GLN A 253 20.10 17.11 -4.29
C GLN A 253 21.18 17.80 -5.13
N GLU A 254 21.23 17.48 -6.41
CA GLU A 254 22.11 18.08 -7.41
C GLU A 254 21.24 18.73 -8.52
N GLU A 255 21.86 19.43 -9.46
CA GLU A 255 21.15 20.16 -10.53
C GLU A 255 20.20 19.25 -11.35
N ASN A 256 20.63 18.02 -11.64
CA ASN A 256 19.90 17.09 -12.51
C ASN A 256 19.47 15.80 -11.79
N GLY A 257 19.18 15.86 -10.50
CA GLY A 257 18.72 14.70 -9.73
C GLY A 257 19.34 14.60 -8.35
N TRP A 258 19.70 13.39 -7.96
CA TRP A 258 20.14 13.06 -6.61
C TRP A 258 21.43 12.24 -6.61
N ARG A 259 22.38 12.62 -5.76
CA ARG A 259 23.49 11.77 -5.38
C ARG A 259 23.12 10.97 -4.14
N ILE A 260 23.36 9.68 -4.20
CA ILE A 260 23.15 8.74 -3.12
C ILE A 260 24.53 8.29 -2.64
N ASP A 261 24.86 8.54 -1.38
CA ASP A 261 26.09 8.05 -0.74
C ASP A 261 25.74 6.81 0.10
N PHE A 262 26.49 5.73 -0.07
CA PHE A 262 26.28 4.44 0.59
C PHE A 262 27.31 4.18 1.69
N ALA A 263 26.93 3.36 2.69
CA ALA A 263 27.79 3.00 3.83
C ALA A 263 29.10 2.31 3.42
N ASN A 264 29.11 1.62 2.30
CA ASN A 264 30.31 0.96 1.74
C ASN A 264 31.30 1.92 1.06
N GLY A 265 31.03 3.23 1.08
CA GLY A 265 31.85 4.27 0.46
C GLY A 265 31.55 4.55 -1.01
N ASP A 266 30.67 3.77 -1.61
CA ASP A 266 30.21 3.98 -2.98
C ASP A 266 29.23 5.16 -3.07
N ASN A 267 29.07 5.73 -4.27
CA ASN A 267 28.04 6.71 -4.55
C ASN A 267 27.48 6.54 -5.96
N ARG A 268 26.24 6.95 -6.15
CA ARG A 268 25.56 6.91 -7.45
C ARG A 268 24.72 8.16 -7.63
N ARG A 269 24.47 8.50 -8.89
CA ARG A 269 23.61 9.62 -9.30
C ARG A 269 22.46 9.10 -10.12
N HIS A 270 21.27 9.59 -9.81
CA HIS A 270 20.04 9.25 -10.53
C HIS A 270 19.15 10.48 -10.66
N ALA A 271 18.45 10.57 -11.77
CA ALA A 271 17.49 11.65 -12.00
C ALA A 271 16.27 11.55 -11.09
N THR A 272 15.83 10.33 -10.81
CA THR A 272 14.68 10.05 -9.94
C THR A 272 15.06 9.03 -8.88
N VAL A 273 14.64 9.28 -7.64
CA VAL A 273 14.85 8.37 -6.50
C VAL A 273 13.54 8.04 -5.85
N ILE A 274 13.31 6.75 -5.59
CA ILE A 274 12.16 6.22 -4.86
C ILE A 274 12.66 5.57 -3.57
N LEU A 275 12.18 6.05 -2.44
CA LEU A 275 12.48 5.48 -1.13
C LEU A 275 11.42 4.45 -0.76
N ALA A 276 11.83 3.19 -0.61
CA ALA A 276 11.01 2.04 -0.23
C ALA A 276 11.71 1.18 0.84
N ASN A 277 12.56 1.81 1.67
CA ASN A 277 13.46 1.18 2.64
C ASN A 277 12.82 0.92 4.02
N GLY A 278 11.49 0.76 4.05
CA GLY A 278 10.76 0.30 5.23
C GLY A 278 10.86 1.25 6.43
N HIS A 279 11.23 0.74 7.59
CA HIS A 279 11.32 1.53 8.82
C HIS A 279 12.45 2.58 8.78
N ARG A 280 13.44 2.39 7.93
CA ARG A 280 14.55 3.32 7.74
C ARG A 280 14.22 4.51 6.83
N LEU A 281 12.99 4.58 6.33
CA LEU A 281 12.53 5.67 5.46
C LEU A 281 12.72 7.05 6.11
N ALA A 282 12.50 7.18 7.40
CA ALA A 282 12.65 8.44 8.13
C ALA A 282 14.08 8.72 8.66
N GLU A 283 15.08 7.92 8.29
CA GLU A 283 16.48 8.14 8.70
C GLU A 283 17.23 9.09 7.76
N LEU A 284 16.74 9.29 6.56
CA LEU A 284 17.35 10.17 5.56
C LEU A 284 16.86 11.61 5.73
N ALA A 285 17.76 12.60 5.65
CA ALA A 285 17.46 14.00 5.93
C ALA A 285 16.19 14.56 5.24
N PRO A 286 15.90 14.29 3.96
CA PRO A 286 14.65 14.76 3.33
C PRO A 286 13.38 14.17 3.91
N THR A 287 13.47 13.10 4.69
CA THR A 287 12.30 12.32 5.18
C THR A 287 12.19 12.23 6.69
N GLU A 288 13.15 12.77 7.44
CA GLU A 288 13.20 12.70 8.91
C GLU A 288 11.96 13.27 9.61
N ALA A 289 11.31 14.27 9.00
CA ALA A 289 10.09 14.88 9.52
C ALA A 289 8.81 14.09 9.20
N LEU A 290 8.88 13.02 8.40
CA LEU A 290 7.70 12.21 8.11
C LEU A 290 7.21 11.50 9.38
N PRO A 291 5.92 11.58 9.70
CA PRO A 291 5.36 11.03 10.93
C PRO A 291 5.20 9.50 10.85
N LEU A 292 6.33 8.83 10.65
CA LEU A 292 6.48 7.39 10.66
C LEU A 292 7.00 6.90 12.02
N TYR A 293 6.67 5.68 12.39
CA TYR A 293 7.25 5.04 13.54
C TYR A 293 7.54 3.57 13.29
N SER A 294 8.60 3.10 13.91
CA SER A 294 9.01 1.71 13.85
C SER A 294 8.19 0.85 14.79
N VAL A 295 7.91 -0.38 14.37
CA VAL A 295 7.24 -1.39 15.19
C VAL A 295 7.95 -2.71 15.03
N ARG A 296 8.65 -3.12 16.06
CA ARG A 296 9.22 -4.47 16.16
C ARG A 296 8.09 -5.50 16.27
N GLY A 297 8.25 -6.64 15.62
CA GLY A 297 7.38 -7.79 15.78
C GLY A 297 8.13 -9.09 15.60
N GLN A 298 8.03 -9.97 16.59
CA GLN A 298 8.52 -11.34 16.54
C GLN A 298 7.37 -12.28 16.23
N VAL A 299 7.57 -13.12 15.23
CA VAL A 299 6.66 -14.21 14.82
C VAL A 299 7.31 -15.53 15.18
N SER A 300 6.61 -16.35 15.95
CA SER A 300 7.06 -17.69 16.33
C SER A 300 6.73 -18.71 15.25
N HIS A 301 7.68 -19.58 14.96
CA HIS A 301 7.48 -20.73 14.07
C HIS A 301 7.29 -21.96 14.94
N ILE A 302 6.14 -22.59 14.87
CA ILE A 302 5.76 -23.71 15.74
C ILE A 302 5.54 -24.97 14.93
N PRO A 303 5.93 -26.14 15.44
CA PRO A 303 5.66 -27.40 14.78
C PRO A 303 4.15 -27.68 14.79
N THR A 304 3.70 -28.43 13.80
CA THR A 304 2.32 -28.91 13.80
C THR A 304 2.09 -30.00 14.85
N SER A 305 0.84 -30.19 15.23
CA SER A 305 0.35 -31.27 16.10
C SER A 305 -0.95 -31.84 15.51
N PRO A 306 -1.46 -32.96 16.02
CA PRO A 306 -2.73 -33.52 15.54
C PRO A 306 -3.91 -32.55 15.56
N ALA A 307 -3.99 -31.68 16.57
CA ALA A 307 -5.05 -30.67 16.65
C ALA A 307 -4.74 -29.45 15.79
N LEU A 308 -3.50 -28.94 15.82
CA LEU A 308 -3.12 -27.78 15.02
C LEU A 308 -3.16 -28.07 13.50
N GLY A 309 -2.88 -29.30 13.11
CA GLY A 309 -2.97 -29.76 11.73
C GLY A 309 -4.39 -29.75 11.15
N GLN A 310 -5.43 -29.63 12.00
CA GLN A 310 -6.82 -29.48 11.56
C GLN A 310 -7.13 -28.03 11.14
N LEU A 311 -6.31 -27.06 11.50
CA LEU A 311 -6.54 -25.66 11.16
C LEU A 311 -6.46 -25.45 9.65
N LYS A 312 -7.56 -25.01 9.05
CA LYS A 312 -7.72 -24.86 7.58
C LYS A 312 -7.65 -23.42 7.10
N GLN A 313 -7.94 -22.44 7.96
CA GLN A 313 -7.91 -21.01 7.63
C GLN A 313 -6.95 -20.25 8.54
N VAL A 314 -6.48 -19.09 8.08
CA VAL A 314 -5.76 -18.18 8.96
C VAL A 314 -6.74 -17.68 10.02
N LEU A 315 -6.37 -17.85 11.28
CA LEU A 315 -7.17 -17.41 12.42
C LEU A 315 -6.59 -16.13 13.00
N CYS A 316 -7.39 -15.07 13.06
CA CYS A 316 -7.04 -13.79 13.66
C CYS A 316 -7.84 -13.55 14.96
N TYR A 317 -7.12 -13.14 15.99
CA TYR A 317 -7.61 -12.81 17.34
C TYR A 317 -6.86 -11.55 17.82
N ASP A 318 -6.32 -11.48 19.04
CA ASP A 318 -5.29 -10.49 19.45
C ASP A 318 -3.90 -10.84 18.88
N GLY A 319 -3.86 -11.48 17.76
CA GLY A 319 -2.74 -11.99 17.01
C GLY A 319 -3.22 -12.74 15.77
N TYR A 320 -2.40 -13.64 15.25
CA TYR A 320 -2.80 -14.56 14.18
C TYR A 320 -2.11 -15.91 14.31
N LEU A 321 -2.74 -16.93 13.78
CA LEU A 321 -2.20 -18.27 13.61
C LEU A 321 -2.51 -18.74 12.18
N THR A 322 -1.48 -19.20 11.46
CA THR A 322 -1.66 -19.73 10.10
C THR A 322 -1.91 -21.24 10.12
N PRO A 323 -2.58 -21.81 9.10
CA PRO A 323 -2.49 -23.24 8.82
C PRO A 323 -1.05 -23.71 8.66
N VAL A 324 -0.84 -25.02 8.78
CA VAL A 324 0.47 -25.60 8.57
C VAL A 324 0.94 -25.37 7.13
N ASN A 325 2.20 -24.95 6.97
CA ASN A 325 2.85 -25.00 5.68
C ASN A 325 3.31 -26.45 5.43
N ALA A 326 2.70 -27.09 4.44
CA ALA A 326 2.97 -28.48 4.10
C ALA A 326 4.43 -28.76 3.71
N ASN A 327 5.14 -27.72 3.22
CA ASN A 327 6.54 -27.87 2.77
C ASN A 327 7.54 -27.94 3.93
N ASN A 328 7.18 -27.42 5.10
CA ASN A 328 8.10 -27.40 6.26
C ASN A 328 7.48 -27.88 7.58
N GLY A 329 6.19 -28.21 7.61
CA GLY A 329 5.52 -28.74 8.79
C GLY A 329 5.29 -27.72 9.94
N HIS A 330 5.42 -26.42 9.67
CA HIS A 330 5.29 -25.37 10.68
C HIS A 330 4.10 -24.46 10.42
N HIS A 331 3.61 -23.87 11.52
CA HIS A 331 2.71 -22.74 11.54
C HIS A 331 3.46 -21.47 11.92
N CYS A 332 2.92 -20.31 11.62
CA CYS A 332 3.35 -19.04 12.18
C CYS A 332 2.32 -18.54 13.17
N ILE A 333 2.76 -18.18 14.37
CA ILE A 333 1.91 -17.54 15.39
C ILE A 333 2.54 -16.21 15.81
N GLY A 334 1.75 -15.16 15.91
CA GLY A 334 2.26 -13.84 16.29
C GLY A 334 1.25 -12.72 16.04
N ALA A 335 1.75 -11.52 16.04
CA ALA A 335 3.13 -11.14 16.33
C ALA A 335 3.18 -10.27 17.58
N SER A 336 4.33 -10.23 18.24
CA SER A 336 4.59 -9.19 19.23
C SER A 336 4.49 -7.79 18.61
N TYR A 337 4.29 -6.77 19.43
CA TYR A 337 4.11 -5.40 18.97
C TYR A 337 4.81 -4.42 19.91
N GLN A 338 6.05 -4.03 19.56
CA GLN A 338 6.84 -3.11 20.36
C GLN A 338 7.12 -1.84 19.54
N ARG A 339 6.41 -0.76 19.90
CA ARG A 339 6.55 0.53 19.22
C ARG A 339 7.87 1.20 19.59
N GLY A 340 8.57 1.73 18.58
CA GLY A 340 9.84 2.45 18.73
C GLY A 340 11.04 1.51 18.91
N ASP A 341 10.85 0.22 18.99
CA ASP A 341 11.92 -0.77 19.07
C ASP A 341 12.33 -1.20 17.64
N ILE A 342 13.62 -1.14 17.35
CA ILE A 342 14.22 -1.52 16.06
C ILE A 342 15.16 -2.72 16.17
N ALA A 343 15.33 -3.30 17.34
CA ALA A 343 16.15 -4.49 17.52
C ALA A 343 15.52 -5.70 16.81
N THR A 344 16.35 -6.59 16.30
CA THR A 344 15.92 -7.79 15.56
C THR A 344 16.37 -9.10 16.20
N ASP A 345 16.95 -9.01 17.41
CA ASP A 345 17.33 -10.15 18.22
C ASP A 345 16.11 -11.00 18.62
N TYR A 346 16.33 -12.28 18.84
CA TYR A 346 15.32 -13.16 19.41
C TYR A 346 15.05 -12.81 20.90
N ARG A 347 13.78 -12.82 21.29
CA ARG A 347 13.37 -12.61 22.71
C ARG A 347 12.42 -13.71 23.15
N GLU A 348 12.83 -14.43 24.19
CA GLU A 348 12.04 -15.50 24.79
C GLU A 348 10.69 -14.99 25.29
N GLN A 349 10.66 -13.83 25.92
CA GLN A 349 9.41 -13.24 26.42
C GLN A 349 8.38 -13.07 25.29
N GLU A 350 8.79 -12.57 24.12
CA GLU A 350 7.88 -12.39 22.97
C GLU A 350 7.43 -13.73 22.40
N GLN A 351 8.26 -14.76 22.50
CA GLN A 351 7.93 -16.13 22.12
C GLN A 351 6.78 -16.66 22.99
N GLN A 352 6.87 -16.50 24.29
CA GLN A 352 5.83 -16.91 25.26
C GLN A 352 4.56 -16.05 25.09
N GLU A 353 4.68 -14.74 24.93
CA GLU A 353 3.56 -13.84 24.72
C GLU A 353 2.71 -14.23 23.50
N ASN A 354 3.33 -14.68 22.41
CA ASN A 354 2.60 -15.12 21.21
C ASN A 354 1.69 -16.32 21.52
N ARG A 355 2.14 -17.26 22.33
CA ARG A 355 1.33 -18.40 22.78
C ARG A 355 0.25 -17.95 23.76
N GLU A 356 0.62 -17.17 24.77
CA GLU A 356 -0.29 -16.71 25.83
C GLU A 356 -1.46 -15.90 25.28
N ARG A 357 -1.25 -15.08 24.24
CA ARG A 357 -2.32 -14.34 23.57
C ARG A 357 -3.37 -15.26 23.00
N LEU A 358 -2.98 -16.35 22.35
CA LEU A 358 -3.93 -17.34 21.81
C LEU A 358 -4.71 -17.99 22.94
N LEU A 359 -4.04 -18.44 24.00
CA LEU A 359 -4.68 -19.08 25.17
C LEU A 359 -5.67 -18.15 25.87
N ARG A 360 -5.32 -16.87 25.98
CA ARG A 360 -6.19 -15.86 26.59
C ARG A 360 -7.43 -15.55 25.75
N CYS A 361 -7.30 -15.56 24.42
CA CYS A 361 -8.42 -15.31 23.52
C CYS A 361 -9.34 -16.53 23.38
N LEU A 362 -8.83 -17.74 23.60
CA LEU A 362 -9.54 -19.00 23.45
C LEU A 362 -9.41 -19.87 24.72
N PRO A 363 -9.90 -19.39 25.90
CA PRO A 363 -9.63 -20.05 27.18
C PRO A 363 -10.37 -21.38 27.36
N GLU A 364 -11.49 -21.58 26.67
CA GLU A 364 -12.34 -22.77 26.81
C GLU A 364 -11.99 -23.89 25.80
N GLN A 365 -11.16 -23.58 24.80
CA GLN A 365 -10.75 -24.54 23.78
C GLN A 365 -9.51 -25.31 24.22
N ALA A 366 -9.51 -26.64 24.02
CA ALA A 366 -8.38 -27.49 24.40
C ALA A 366 -7.24 -27.46 23.36
N TRP A 367 -7.54 -27.28 22.08
CA TRP A 367 -6.54 -27.35 21.02
C TRP A 367 -5.43 -26.28 21.08
N PRO A 368 -5.65 -25.03 21.57
CA PRO A 368 -4.57 -24.03 21.68
C PRO A 368 -3.45 -24.44 22.64
N GLN A 369 -3.75 -25.33 23.60
CA GLN A 369 -2.74 -25.85 24.54
C GLN A 369 -1.63 -26.64 23.81
N GLN A 370 -1.89 -27.17 22.62
CA GLN A 370 -0.91 -27.89 21.82
C GLN A 370 0.08 -26.98 21.07
N VAL A 371 -0.06 -25.66 21.20
CA VAL A 371 0.95 -24.72 20.66
C VAL A 371 2.24 -24.87 21.44
N ASP A 372 3.28 -25.32 20.75
CA ASP A 372 4.62 -25.54 21.31
C ASP A 372 5.60 -24.47 20.77
N VAL A 373 6.12 -23.65 21.66
CA VAL A 373 7.11 -22.61 21.37
C VAL A 373 8.52 -22.98 21.85
N SER A 374 8.73 -24.20 22.37
CA SER A 374 9.97 -24.64 23.01
C SER A 374 11.13 -24.80 22.03
N ALA A 375 10.88 -24.87 20.74
CA ALA A 375 11.93 -24.93 19.72
C ALA A 375 12.69 -23.61 19.53
N HIS A 376 12.24 -22.51 20.16
CA HIS A 376 12.83 -21.17 20.10
C HIS A 376 13.01 -20.63 18.67
N GLN A 377 12.19 -21.13 17.73
CA GLN A 377 12.21 -20.68 16.35
C GLN A 377 11.31 -19.48 16.16
N ALA A 378 11.90 -18.40 15.70
CA ALA A 378 11.18 -17.17 15.42
C ALA A 378 11.86 -16.34 14.34
N ARG A 379 11.13 -15.36 13.84
CA ARG A 379 11.69 -14.29 13.04
C ARG A 379 11.22 -12.94 13.59
N CYS A 380 12.18 -12.03 13.71
CA CYS A 380 11.91 -10.63 14.04
C CYS A 380 11.97 -9.76 12.79
N GLY A 381 11.09 -8.79 12.72
CA GLY A 381 11.09 -7.77 11.68
C GLY A 381 10.62 -6.44 12.25
N VAL A 382 11.12 -5.34 11.66
CA VAL A 382 10.73 -3.99 12.03
C VAL A 382 9.85 -3.41 10.93
N ARG A 383 8.60 -3.11 11.28
CA ARG A 383 7.61 -2.51 10.38
C ARG A 383 7.70 -1.00 10.46
N SER A 384 7.42 -0.33 9.35
CA SER A 384 7.16 1.11 9.31
C SER A 384 5.66 1.35 9.34
N ALA A 385 5.17 2.15 10.26
CA ALA A 385 3.76 2.41 10.44
C ALA A 385 3.44 3.90 10.52
N THR A 386 2.22 4.25 10.16
CA THR A 386 1.62 5.58 10.29
C THR A 386 0.52 5.55 11.33
N ARG A 387 0.23 6.70 11.93
CA ARG A 387 -0.82 6.81 12.95
C ARG A 387 -2.22 6.50 12.43
N ASP A 388 -2.49 6.79 11.17
CA ASP A 388 -3.78 6.56 10.53
C ASP A 388 -3.85 5.23 9.76
N HIS A 389 -2.82 4.38 9.89
CA HIS A 389 -2.70 3.06 9.27
C HIS A 389 -2.72 3.04 7.72
N LEU A 390 -2.70 4.20 7.08
CA LEU A 390 -2.59 4.32 5.63
C LEU A 390 -1.12 4.46 5.20
N PRO A 391 -0.70 3.85 4.10
CA PRO A 391 0.63 4.06 3.57
C PRO A 391 0.86 5.52 3.14
N MET A 392 2.12 5.90 3.05
CA MET A 392 2.57 7.11 2.40
C MET A 392 3.07 6.76 1.00
N VAL A 393 2.47 7.38 -0.02
CA VAL A 393 2.75 7.07 -1.42
C VAL A 393 2.78 8.36 -2.23
N GLY A 394 3.86 8.64 -2.92
CA GLY A 394 3.97 9.77 -3.84
C GLY A 394 5.23 10.61 -3.70
N ALA A 395 5.23 11.80 -4.32
CA ALA A 395 6.31 12.76 -4.25
C ALA A 395 6.56 13.24 -2.81
N LEU A 396 7.82 13.39 -2.45
CA LEU A 396 8.20 13.78 -1.09
C LEU A 396 8.16 15.31 -0.93
N PRO A 397 7.46 15.79 0.11
CA PRO A 397 7.36 17.21 0.41
C PRO A 397 8.59 17.70 1.16
N ASP A 398 9.00 18.93 0.87
CA ASP A 398 9.92 19.68 1.71
C ASP A 398 9.18 20.17 2.96
N TYR A 399 9.59 19.68 4.12
CA TYR A 399 8.92 19.98 5.39
C TYR A 399 9.00 21.46 5.75
N GLN A 400 10.18 22.05 5.72
CA GLN A 400 10.40 23.45 6.12
C GLN A 400 9.70 24.42 5.16
N ALA A 401 9.83 24.17 3.86
CA ALA A 401 9.14 24.96 2.84
C ALA A 401 7.62 24.82 2.95
N THR A 402 7.11 23.62 3.27
CA THR A 402 5.66 23.38 3.49
C THR A 402 5.14 24.20 4.67
N LEU A 403 5.85 24.24 5.79
CA LEU A 403 5.45 25.02 6.96
C LEU A 403 5.46 26.51 6.67
N ALA A 404 6.52 27.01 5.99
CA ALA A 404 6.65 28.41 5.63
C ALA A 404 5.56 28.86 4.64
N GLN A 405 5.30 28.06 3.59
CA GLN A 405 4.31 28.40 2.57
C GLN A 405 2.87 28.35 3.09
N TYR A 406 2.55 27.42 3.98
CA TYR A 406 1.19 27.13 4.43
C TYR A 406 0.90 27.59 5.86
N GLN A 407 1.68 28.52 6.40
CA GLN A 407 1.45 29.07 7.75
C GLN A 407 0.04 29.64 7.95
N ASP A 408 -0.55 30.22 6.92
CA ASP A 408 -1.91 30.81 6.92
C ASP A 408 -2.95 29.98 6.16
N LEU A 409 -2.65 28.71 5.86
CA LEU A 409 -3.47 27.83 5.00
C LEU A 409 -4.93 27.77 5.44
N GLN A 410 -5.21 27.71 6.74
CA GLN A 410 -6.58 27.70 7.25
C GLN A 410 -7.38 28.93 6.78
N ARG A 411 -6.81 30.13 6.93
CA ARG A 411 -7.47 31.40 6.57
C ARG A 411 -7.64 31.51 5.06
N GLN A 412 -6.60 31.18 4.30
CA GLN A 412 -6.64 31.21 2.84
C GLN A 412 -7.71 30.26 2.29
N ASN A 413 -7.76 29.02 2.80
CA ASN A 413 -8.74 28.03 2.39
C ASN A 413 -10.19 28.47 2.76
N GLN A 414 -10.40 29.07 3.94
CA GLN A 414 -11.72 29.59 4.34
C GLN A 414 -12.20 30.75 3.46
N ARG A 415 -11.27 31.55 2.92
CA ARG A 415 -11.58 32.69 2.03
C ARG A 415 -11.66 32.29 0.55
N GLY A 416 -11.36 31.01 0.22
CA GLY A 416 -11.30 30.56 -1.17
C GLY A 416 -10.17 31.20 -1.96
N GLU A 417 -9.10 31.64 -1.29
CA GLU A 417 -7.93 32.22 -1.94
C GLU A 417 -7.15 31.15 -2.75
N THR A 418 -6.52 31.57 -3.83
CA THR A 418 -5.64 30.70 -4.59
C THR A 418 -4.38 30.42 -3.78
N VAL A 419 -4.10 29.14 -3.57
CA VAL A 419 -2.93 28.67 -2.82
C VAL A 419 -1.98 27.98 -3.81
N ALA A 420 -0.68 28.19 -3.66
CA ALA A 420 0.34 27.54 -4.46
C ALA A 420 0.39 26.03 -4.19
N ASP A 421 0.90 25.26 -5.16
CA ASP A 421 1.14 23.83 -5.01
C ASP A 421 2.11 23.53 -3.86
N ALA A 422 2.02 22.34 -3.29
CA ALA A 422 2.94 21.91 -2.24
C ALA A 422 4.40 21.97 -2.71
N PRO A 423 5.31 22.53 -1.90
CA PRO A 423 6.73 22.44 -2.17
C PRO A 423 7.20 21.00 -2.01
N LEU A 424 7.77 20.46 -3.08
CA LEU A 424 8.22 19.08 -3.18
C LEU A 424 9.70 19.03 -3.52
N TYR A 425 10.37 17.97 -3.10
CA TYR A 425 11.71 17.66 -3.58
C TYR A 425 11.61 17.13 -5.02
N PRO A 426 12.20 17.81 -6.03
CA PRO A 426 12.16 17.35 -7.42
C PRO A 426 12.73 15.95 -7.57
N GLY A 427 12.06 15.08 -8.30
CA GLY A 427 12.54 13.73 -8.58
C GLY A 427 12.65 12.79 -7.36
N LEU A 428 12.10 13.16 -6.19
CA LEU A 428 12.16 12.32 -4.98
C LEU A 428 10.75 11.83 -4.58
N PHE A 429 10.61 10.52 -4.45
CA PHE A 429 9.34 9.85 -4.17
C PHE A 429 9.50 8.84 -3.05
N ALA A 430 8.38 8.43 -2.45
CA ALA A 430 8.38 7.37 -1.44
C ALA A 430 7.16 6.46 -1.54
N ILE A 431 7.36 5.23 -1.08
CA ILE A 431 6.34 4.25 -0.72
C ILE A 431 6.73 3.63 0.62
N GLY A 432 5.95 3.89 1.66
CA GLY A 432 6.27 3.47 3.02
C GLY A 432 5.10 3.53 3.97
N GLY A 433 5.35 3.23 5.26
CA GLY A 433 4.29 3.23 6.27
C GLY A 433 3.25 2.13 6.09
N LEU A 434 3.62 0.98 5.51
CA LEU A 434 2.72 -0.13 5.19
C LEU A 434 2.20 -0.89 6.43
N GLY A 435 2.79 -0.66 7.60
CA GLY A 435 2.39 -1.27 8.87
C GLY A 435 2.40 -2.79 8.83
N SER A 436 1.36 -3.39 9.38
CA SER A 436 1.19 -4.86 9.42
C SER A 436 0.41 -5.42 8.22
N ARG A 437 0.02 -4.57 7.26
CA ARG A 437 -0.80 -4.95 6.11
C ARG A 437 -0.07 -4.78 4.77
N GLY A 438 1.25 -4.81 4.78
CA GLY A 438 2.08 -4.60 3.58
C GLY A 438 1.72 -5.53 2.42
N LEU A 439 1.40 -6.80 2.70
CA LEU A 439 0.96 -7.75 1.67
C LEU A 439 -0.37 -7.37 1.02
N CYS A 440 -1.26 -6.73 1.76
CA CYS A 440 -2.53 -6.25 1.22
C CYS A 440 -2.38 -4.91 0.50
N SER A 441 -1.57 -4.00 1.04
CA SER A 441 -1.49 -2.60 0.60
C SER A 441 -0.42 -2.34 -0.46
N ALA A 442 0.72 -3.04 -0.43
CA ALA A 442 1.86 -2.76 -1.32
C ALA A 442 1.54 -2.87 -2.82
N PRO A 443 0.76 -3.86 -3.30
CA PRO A 443 0.47 -3.97 -4.73
C PRO A 443 -0.23 -2.73 -5.29
N LEU A 444 -1.30 -2.27 -4.64
CA LEU A 444 -2.05 -1.07 -5.08
C LEU A 444 -1.24 0.21 -4.86
N ALA A 445 -0.50 0.32 -3.76
CA ALA A 445 0.38 1.45 -3.48
C ALA A 445 1.48 1.59 -4.53
N ALA A 446 2.10 0.48 -4.96
CA ALA A 446 3.09 0.45 -6.03
C ALA A 446 2.50 0.89 -7.38
N GLU A 447 1.28 0.45 -7.69
CA GLU A 447 0.59 0.84 -8.92
C GLU A 447 0.22 2.32 -8.93
N ILE A 448 -0.27 2.87 -7.80
CA ILE A 448 -0.53 4.31 -7.65
C ILE A 448 0.75 5.12 -7.86
N LEU A 449 1.87 4.69 -7.26
CA LEU A 449 3.15 5.38 -7.40
C LEU A 449 3.65 5.34 -8.83
N ALA A 450 3.62 4.18 -9.48
CA ALA A 450 4.06 4.03 -10.87
C ALA A 450 3.19 4.87 -11.82
N ALA A 451 1.86 4.84 -11.66
CA ALA A 451 0.95 5.67 -12.43
C ALA A 451 1.24 7.17 -12.23
N GLN A 452 1.57 7.58 -10.99
CA GLN A 452 1.97 8.97 -10.72
C GLN A 452 3.25 9.35 -11.47
N LEU A 453 4.30 8.54 -11.41
CA LEU A 453 5.58 8.83 -12.08
C LEU A 453 5.40 8.99 -13.60
N PHE A 454 4.53 8.19 -14.20
CA PHE A 454 4.24 8.25 -15.64
C PHE A 454 3.13 9.25 -16.01
N GLY A 455 2.58 9.96 -15.02
CA GLY A 455 1.52 10.93 -15.26
C GLY A 455 0.24 10.31 -15.83
N GLU A 456 -0.04 9.07 -15.52
CA GLU A 456 -1.26 8.34 -15.88
C GLU A 456 -2.45 8.73 -14.99
N PRO A 457 -3.70 8.40 -15.38
CA PRO A 457 -4.83 8.44 -14.46
C PRO A 457 -4.55 7.58 -13.22
N LEU A 458 -4.71 8.17 -12.04
CA LEU A 458 -4.40 7.49 -10.79
C LEU A 458 -5.55 6.56 -10.38
N PRO A 459 -5.26 5.34 -9.92
CA PRO A 459 -6.27 4.40 -9.45
C PRO A 459 -6.77 4.79 -8.04
N GLY A 460 -7.74 5.67 -7.97
CA GLY A 460 -8.36 6.17 -6.74
C GLY A 460 -9.00 7.54 -6.94
N ASP A 461 -9.97 7.85 -6.10
CA ASP A 461 -10.57 9.18 -6.06
C ASP A 461 -9.67 10.20 -5.35
N ALA A 462 -10.02 11.48 -5.45
CA ALA A 462 -9.25 12.57 -4.87
C ALA A 462 -9.12 12.44 -3.32
N ARG A 463 -10.15 11.93 -2.64
CA ARG A 463 -10.16 11.73 -1.18
C ARG A 463 -9.15 10.66 -0.77
N LEU A 464 -9.15 9.54 -1.49
CA LEU A 464 -8.21 8.45 -1.26
C LEU A 464 -6.78 8.90 -1.52
N LEU A 465 -6.53 9.54 -2.66
CA LEU A 465 -5.20 10.01 -3.05
C LEU A 465 -4.66 11.07 -2.07
N ALA A 466 -5.50 11.97 -1.59
CA ALA A 466 -5.13 12.92 -0.51
C ALA A 466 -4.75 12.20 0.78
N ALA A 467 -5.47 11.11 1.12
CA ALA A 467 -5.20 10.33 2.32
C ALA A 467 -3.92 9.48 2.23
N LEU A 468 -3.39 9.23 1.03
CA LEU A 468 -2.11 8.54 0.80
C LEU A 468 -0.93 9.51 0.63
N ASN A 469 -1.19 10.82 0.52
CA ASN A 469 -0.12 11.81 0.27
C ASN A 469 0.86 11.87 1.46
N PRO A 470 2.18 11.91 1.22
CA PRO A 470 3.17 11.95 2.30
C PRO A 470 3.03 13.14 3.25
N ASN A 471 2.56 14.31 2.78
CA ASN A 471 2.36 15.50 3.62
C ASN A 471 1.02 15.57 4.37
N ARG A 472 0.14 14.58 4.17
CA ARG A 472 -1.26 14.63 4.66
C ARG A 472 -1.43 14.97 6.14
N MET A 473 -0.53 14.49 6.98
CA MET A 473 -0.64 14.71 8.43
C MET A 473 -0.30 16.15 8.82
N TRP A 474 0.65 16.76 8.12
CA TRP A 474 1.01 18.16 8.30
C TRP A 474 -0.12 19.07 7.79
N VAL A 475 -0.55 18.84 6.57
CA VAL A 475 -1.61 19.63 5.92
C VAL A 475 -2.92 19.56 6.70
N ARG A 476 -3.31 18.39 7.22
CA ARG A 476 -4.51 18.25 8.08
C ARG A 476 -4.44 19.13 9.33
N LYS A 477 -3.25 19.33 9.91
CA LYS A 477 -3.05 20.24 11.05
C LYS A 477 -3.10 21.70 10.60
N LEU A 478 -2.39 22.05 9.52
CA LEU A 478 -2.37 23.41 8.96
C LEU A 478 -3.75 23.91 8.54
N LEU A 479 -4.56 23.06 7.89
CA LEU A 479 -5.95 23.37 7.54
C LEU A 479 -6.84 23.64 8.77
N LYS A 480 -6.46 23.15 9.96
CA LYS A 480 -7.14 23.38 11.23
C LYS A 480 -6.49 24.49 12.06
N GLY A 481 -5.48 25.20 11.53
CA GLY A 481 -4.72 26.22 12.24
C GLY A 481 -3.96 25.66 13.46
N ARG A 482 -3.53 24.41 13.40
CA ARG A 482 -2.78 23.74 14.48
C ARG A 482 -1.30 23.64 14.13
N ALA A 483 -0.45 23.74 15.13
CA ALA A 483 0.98 23.46 14.97
C ALA A 483 1.21 22.02 14.46
N VAL A 484 2.18 21.88 13.57
CA VAL A 484 2.58 20.58 12.99
C VAL A 484 3.55 19.86 13.91
#